data_d66667ec49d37fafccfdc004a3567519
#
_entry.id   d66667ec49d37fafccfdc004a3567519
#
_cell.length_a   1.000
_cell.length_b   1.000
_cell.length_c   1.000
_cell.angle_alpha   90.00
_cell.angle_beta   90.00
_cell.angle_gamma   90.00
#
_symmetry.space_group_name_H-M   'P 1'
#
loop_
_entity.id
_entity.type
_entity.pdbx_description
1 polymer ?
#
loop_
_entity_poly.entity_id
_entity_poly.type
_entity_poly.pdbx_seq_one_letter_code
_entity_poly.pdbx_strand_id
1 'polypeptide(L)'
;MNGINTIFKAAEKLFAEKSFSSVSMDQIAQKSGMSKGNLYHHFESKEDLYNQLLFNCHQRVADLLKETESIEGTYLDKIRFFVKEHLKILMGDPQKTKLLLKEFSDLIDRNSMYDKRTFFLKNFEMVVNLIDQAKNNNEIIRTCDSK
;
A
#
# COMPACT_ATOMS: atom_id res chain seq x y z
N MET A 1 -18.12 -15.97 1.04
CA MET A 1 -17.18 -14.84 1.18
C MET A 1 -16.59 -14.91 2.57
N ASN A 2 -15.28 -14.83 2.71
CA ASN A 2 -14.63 -14.89 4.03
C ASN A 2 -14.97 -13.60 4.81
N GLY A 3 -15.48 -13.72 6.05
CA GLY A 3 -15.94 -12.60 6.88
C GLY A 3 -14.90 -11.49 7.03
N ILE A 4 -13.62 -11.83 7.13
CA ILE A 4 -12.48 -10.90 7.16
C ILE A 4 -12.45 -9.97 5.93
N ASN A 5 -12.66 -10.50 4.72
CA ASN A 5 -12.65 -9.68 3.50
C ASN A 5 -13.80 -8.66 3.49
N THR A 6 -14.94 -8.99 4.07
CA THR A 6 -16.08 -8.08 4.20
C THR A 6 -15.77 -6.95 5.17
N ILE A 7 -15.09 -7.26 6.29
CA ILE A 7 -14.62 -6.26 7.26
C ILE A 7 -13.59 -5.33 6.60
N PHE A 8 -12.59 -5.87 5.89
CA PHE A 8 -11.59 -5.05 5.20
C PHE A 8 -12.21 -4.10 4.18
N LYS A 9 -13.14 -4.55 3.34
CA LYS A 9 -13.83 -3.67 2.38
C LYS A 9 -14.62 -2.54 3.05
N ALA A 10 -15.26 -2.82 4.18
CA ALA A 10 -15.97 -1.80 4.95
C ALA A 10 -15.00 -0.78 5.55
N ALA A 11 -13.89 -1.25 6.13
CA ALA A 11 -12.84 -0.44 6.73
C ALA A 11 -12.12 0.42 5.68
N GLU A 12 -11.72 -0.15 4.53
CA GLU A 12 -11.13 0.56 3.40
C GLU A 12 -11.97 1.79 3.01
N LYS A 13 -13.27 1.58 2.83
CA LYS A 13 -14.16 2.68 2.43
C LYS A 13 -14.24 3.76 3.49
N LEU A 14 -14.35 3.39 4.77
CA LEU A 14 -14.43 4.35 5.86
C LEU A 14 -13.13 5.14 6.03
N PHE A 15 -11.98 4.49 6.02
CA PHE A 15 -10.68 5.13 6.18
C PHE A 15 -10.26 5.95 4.95
N ALA A 16 -10.70 5.57 3.74
CA ALA A 16 -10.49 6.38 2.55
C ALA A 16 -11.30 7.69 2.55
N GLU A 17 -12.47 7.71 3.21
CA GLU A 17 -13.40 8.85 3.25
C GLU A 17 -13.20 9.75 4.48
N LYS A 18 -12.74 9.18 5.60
CA LYS A 18 -12.68 9.85 6.91
C LYS A 18 -11.29 9.76 7.53
N SER A 19 -10.96 10.65 8.49
CA SER A 19 -9.73 10.53 9.26
C SER A 19 -9.74 9.26 10.13
N PHE A 20 -8.55 8.72 10.42
CA PHE A 20 -8.42 7.54 11.28
C PHE A 20 -9.13 7.73 12.64
N SER A 21 -8.99 8.91 13.25
CA SER A 21 -9.59 9.24 14.54
C SER A 21 -11.14 9.26 14.50
N SER A 22 -11.73 9.63 13.37
CA SER A 22 -13.19 9.75 13.21
C SER A 22 -13.90 8.45 12.83
N VAL A 23 -13.15 7.37 12.54
CA VAL A 23 -13.71 6.05 12.29
C VAL A 23 -13.71 5.24 13.59
N SER A 24 -14.84 4.56 13.88
CA SER A 24 -14.97 3.65 15.03
C SER A 24 -15.17 2.21 14.60
N MET A 25 -14.86 1.26 15.49
CA MET A 25 -15.14 -0.17 15.28
C MET A 25 -16.63 -0.42 15.10
N ASP A 26 -17.50 0.34 15.76
CA ASP A 26 -18.96 0.23 15.60
C ASP A 26 -19.40 0.61 14.19
N GLN A 27 -18.84 1.67 13.61
CA GLN A 27 -19.13 2.05 12.22
C GLN A 27 -18.66 0.99 11.23
N ILE A 28 -17.52 0.36 11.49
CA ILE A 28 -17.00 -0.73 10.65
C ILE A 28 -17.91 -1.96 10.77
N ALA A 29 -18.32 -2.32 11.98
CA ALA A 29 -19.25 -3.42 12.23
C ALA A 29 -20.57 -3.20 11.48
N GLN A 30 -21.18 -2.03 11.64
CA GLN A 30 -22.42 -1.65 10.95
C GLN A 30 -22.26 -1.73 9.42
N LYS A 31 -21.16 -1.17 8.88
CA LYS A 31 -20.93 -1.11 7.43
C LYS A 31 -20.61 -2.47 6.83
N SER A 32 -19.95 -3.37 7.59
CA SER A 32 -19.63 -4.73 7.16
C SER A 32 -20.80 -5.71 7.33
N GLY A 33 -21.85 -5.33 8.07
CA GLY A 33 -22.95 -6.23 8.46
C GLY A 33 -22.50 -7.29 9.48
N MET A 34 -21.37 -7.09 10.16
CA MET A 34 -20.83 -7.99 11.18
C MET A 34 -21.14 -7.49 12.59
N SER A 35 -21.20 -8.40 13.57
CA SER A 35 -21.28 -7.99 14.98
C SER A 35 -19.96 -7.41 15.46
N LYS A 36 -20.02 -6.52 16.45
CA LYS A 36 -18.83 -5.97 17.11
C LYS A 36 -17.94 -7.06 17.71
N GLY A 37 -18.55 -8.10 18.29
CA GLY A 37 -17.82 -9.27 18.82
C GLY A 37 -17.06 -10.03 17.73
N ASN A 38 -17.63 -10.14 16.52
CA ASN A 38 -16.94 -10.74 15.37
C ASN A 38 -15.71 -9.93 14.93
N LEU A 39 -15.82 -8.58 14.94
CA LEU A 39 -14.67 -7.74 14.65
C LEU A 39 -13.54 -7.94 15.67
N TYR A 40 -13.86 -7.90 16.97
CA TYR A 40 -12.87 -8.10 18.03
C TYR A 40 -12.36 -9.54 18.15
N HIS A 41 -13.02 -10.51 17.52
CA HIS A 41 -12.48 -11.85 17.33
C HIS A 41 -11.32 -11.89 16.33
N HIS A 42 -11.32 -10.99 15.35
CA HIS A 42 -10.31 -10.92 14.28
C HIS A 42 -9.25 -9.84 14.50
N PHE A 43 -9.57 -8.77 15.21
CA PHE A 43 -8.72 -7.59 15.38
C PHE A 43 -8.72 -7.14 16.84
N GLU A 44 -7.55 -6.99 17.40
CA GLU A 44 -7.38 -6.57 18.81
C GLU A 44 -7.85 -5.12 19.03
N SER A 45 -7.69 -4.26 18.02
CA SER A 45 -8.03 -2.85 18.08
C SER A 45 -8.35 -2.27 16.68
N LYS A 46 -8.79 -1.01 16.65
CA LYS A 46 -8.93 -0.26 15.39
C LYS A 46 -7.58 -0.06 14.70
N GLU A 47 -6.54 0.18 15.49
CA GLU A 47 -5.16 0.30 15.04
C GLU A 47 -4.67 -0.98 14.40
N ASP A 48 -4.94 -2.13 15.01
CA ASP A 48 -4.57 -3.44 14.48
C ASP A 48 -5.26 -3.69 13.14
N LEU A 49 -6.58 -3.49 13.06
CA LEU A 49 -7.32 -3.61 11.79
C LEU A 49 -6.75 -2.69 10.70
N TYR A 50 -6.46 -1.43 11.03
CA TYR A 50 -5.89 -0.47 10.10
C TYR A 50 -4.49 -0.89 9.62
N ASN A 51 -3.64 -1.36 10.53
CA ASN A 51 -2.29 -1.82 10.20
C ASN A 51 -2.31 -3.06 9.31
N GLN A 52 -3.19 -4.04 9.60
CA GLN A 52 -3.36 -5.22 8.75
C GLN A 52 -3.88 -4.84 7.36
N LEU A 53 -4.77 -3.87 7.29
CA LEU A 53 -5.28 -3.35 6.02
C LEU A 53 -4.17 -2.72 5.17
N LEU A 54 -3.35 -1.85 5.75
CA LEU A 54 -2.20 -1.23 5.09
C LEU A 54 -1.16 -2.27 4.70
N PHE A 55 -0.86 -3.23 5.58
CA PHE A 55 0.04 -4.34 5.28
C PHE A 55 -0.38 -5.09 4.01
N ASN A 56 -1.68 -5.43 3.89
CA ASN A 56 -2.19 -6.11 2.70
C ASN A 56 -2.05 -5.26 1.42
N CYS A 57 -2.19 -3.94 1.52
CA CYS A 57 -1.96 -3.05 0.38
C CYS A 57 -0.48 -3.04 -0.04
N HIS A 58 0.43 -2.91 0.92
CA HIS A 58 1.87 -2.89 0.66
C HIS A 58 2.41 -4.26 0.21
N GLN A 59 1.85 -5.36 0.74
CA GLN A 59 2.23 -6.72 0.34
C GLN A 59 1.98 -6.95 -1.15
N ARG A 60 0.88 -6.44 -1.70
CA ARG A 60 0.60 -6.56 -3.13
C ARG A 60 1.65 -5.86 -3.99
N VAL A 61 2.16 -4.71 -3.55
CA VAL A 61 3.26 -4.00 -4.22
C VAL A 61 4.57 -4.79 -4.09
N ALA A 62 4.85 -5.34 -2.91
CA ALA A 62 6.02 -6.18 -2.68
C ALA A 62 6.01 -7.45 -3.56
N ASP A 63 4.85 -8.08 -3.73
CA ASP A 63 4.71 -9.25 -4.59
C ASP A 63 4.93 -8.88 -6.07
N LEU A 64 4.40 -7.74 -6.52
CA LEU A 64 4.67 -7.22 -7.87
C LEU A 64 6.16 -6.93 -8.08
N LEU A 65 6.85 -6.37 -7.08
CA LEU A 65 8.30 -6.11 -7.18
C LEU A 65 9.09 -7.42 -7.31
N LYS A 66 8.74 -8.48 -6.56
CA LYS A 66 9.34 -9.81 -6.71
C LYS A 66 9.08 -10.42 -8.10
N GLU A 67 7.84 -10.28 -8.61
CA GLU A 67 7.51 -10.70 -9.96
C GLU A 67 8.36 -9.94 -10.99
N THR A 68 8.52 -8.64 -10.80
CA THR A 68 9.35 -7.78 -11.65
C THR A 68 10.81 -8.25 -11.71
N GLU A 69 11.38 -8.71 -10.60
CA GLU A 69 12.75 -9.25 -10.56
C GLU A 69 12.90 -10.49 -11.46
N SER A 70 11.87 -11.31 -11.59
CA SER A 70 11.87 -12.53 -12.39
C SER A 70 11.69 -12.29 -13.90
N ILE A 71 11.35 -11.08 -14.33
CA ILE A 71 11.18 -10.73 -15.75
C ILE A 71 12.53 -10.83 -16.47
N GLU A 72 12.57 -11.54 -17.59
CA GLU A 72 13.72 -11.57 -18.48
C GLU A 72 13.84 -10.25 -19.27
N GLY A 73 15.07 -9.84 -19.56
CA GLY A 73 15.35 -8.62 -20.31
C GLY A 73 16.18 -7.60 -19.55
N THR A 74 16.14 -6.35 -20.01
CA THR A 74 16.89 -5.24 -19.42
C THR A 74 16.24 -4.74 -18.13
N TYR A 75 16.98 -3.99 -17.31
CA TYR A 75 16.38 -3.32 -16.14
C TYR A 75 15.33 -2.29 -16.55
N LEU A 76 15.49 -1.68 -17.72
CA LEU A 76 14.49 -0.79 -18.28
C LEU A 76 13.17 -1.51 -18.59
N ASP A 77 13.24 -2.76 -19.09
CA ASP A 77 12.06 -3.59 -19.32
C ASP A 77 11.37 -3.96 -18.02
N LYS A 78 12.13 -4.29 -16.98
CA LYS A 78 11.64 -4.54 -15.63
C LYS A 78 10.92 -3.30 -15.06
N ILE A 79 11.51 -2.11 -15.19
CA ILE A 79 10.91 -0.84 -14.76
C ILE A 79 9.59 -0.59 -15.51
N ARG A 80 9.56 -0.79 -16.83
CA ARG A 80 8.33 -0.63 -17.62
C ARG A 80 7.24 -1.60 -17.20
N PHE A 81 7.59 -2.85 -16.94
CA PHE A 81 6.66 -3.85 -16.44
C PHE A 81 6.09 -3.42 -15.09
N PHE A 82 6.97 -3.09 -14.12
CA PHE A 82 6.55 -2.65 -12.79
C PHE A 82 5.60 -1.45 -12.84
N VAL A 83 5.98 -0.39 -13.57
CA VAL A 83 5.16 0.82 -13.69
C VAL A 83 3.79 0.50 -14.28
N LYS A 84 3.74 -0.29 -15.36
CA LYS A 84 2.50 -0.69 -16.02
C LYS A 84 1.57 -1.45 -15.09
N GLU A 85 2.08 -2.48 -14.41
CA GLU A 85 1.27 -3.32 -13.53
C GLU A 85 0.89 -2.57 -12.22
N HIS A 86 1.79 -1.73 -11.70
CA HIS A 86 1.49 -0.91 -10.54
C HIS A 86 0.37 0.11 -10.82
N LEU A 87 0.40 0.75 -11.99
CA LEU A 87 -0.70 1.64 -12.42
C LEU A 87 -2.03 0.89 -12.54
N LYS A 88 -2.03 -0.36 -13.04
CA LYS A 88 -3.26 -1.18 -13.05
C LYS A 88 -3.78 -1.46 -11.65
N ILE A 89 -2.89 -1.74 -10.68
CA ILE A 89 -3.27 -1.93 -9.28
C ILE A 89 -3.93 -0.66 -8.74
N LEU A 90 -3.33 0.49 -8.95
CA LEU A 90 -3.85 1.78 -8.47
C LEU A 90 -5.19 2.15 -9.12
N MET A 91 -5.34 1.93 -10.42
CA MET A 91 -6.57 2.24 -11.15
C MET A 91 -7.69 1.22 -10.89
N GLY A 92 -7.34 -0.02 -10.54
CA GLY A 92 -8.28 -1.11 -10.32
C GLY A 92 -9.04 -1.02 -9.00
N ASP A 93 -8.51 -0.28 -8.00
CA ASP A 93 -9.14 -0.11 -6.69
C ASP A 93 -8.96 1.32 -6.17
N PRO A 94 -9.84 2.26 -6.58
CA PRO A 94 -9.74 3.67 -6.17
C PRO A 94 -9.82 3.90 -4.66
N GLN A 95 -10.47 3.01 -3.90
CA GLN A 95 -10.58 3.15 -2.45
C GLN A 95 -9.24 2.85 -1.77
N LYS A 96 -8.58 1.77 -2.18
CA LYS A 96 -7.21 1.46 -1.72
C LYS A 96 -6.22 2.53 -2.11
N THR A 97 -6.32 3.04 -3.33
CA THR A 97 -5.44 4.12 -3.80
C THR A 97 -5.61 5.38 -2.94
N LYS A 98 -6.84 5.79 -2.62
CA LYS A 98 -7.10 6.90 -1.70
C LYS A 98 -6.51 6.65 -0.31
N LEU A 99 -6.65 5.43 0.21
CA LEU A 99 -6.10 5.05 1.50
C LEU A 99 -4.57 5.16 1.53
N LEU A 100 -3.89 4.63 0.49
CA LEU A 100 -2.44 4.71 0.35
C LEU A 100 -1.91 6.15 0.18
N LEU A 101 -2.60 6.97 -0.61
CA LEU A 101 -2.24 8.39 -0.77
C LEU A 101 -2.37 9.16 0.54
N LYS A 102 -3.38 8.84 1.33
CA LYS A 102 -3.58 9.43 2.65
C LYS A 102 -2.50 8.98 3.64
N GLU A 103 -2.18 7.69 3.66
CA GLU A 103 -1.06 7.18 4.44
C GLU A 103 0.24 7.90 4.07
N PHE A 104 0.51 8.08 2.77
CA PHE A 104 1.69 8.80 2.29
C PHE A 104 1.70 10.26 2.78
N SER A 105 0.56 10.95 2.74
CA SER A 105 0.44 12.31 3.30
C SER A 105 0.74 12.35 4.80
N ASP A 106 0.19 11.39 5.56
CA ASP A 106 0.42 11.27 7.00
C ASP A 106 1.89 10.92 7.36
N LEU A 107 2.61 10.25 6.44
CA LEU A 107 4.05 9.96 6.59
C LEU A 107 4.93 11.21 6.39
N ILE A 108 4.52 12.13 5.53
CA ILE A 108 5.22 13.41 5.31
C ILE A 108 5.01 14.33 6.51
N ASP A 109 3.83 14.31 7.09
CA ASP A 109 3.51 15.02 8.33
C ASP A 109 4.18 14.31 9.51
N ARG A 110 5.30 14.88 10.01
CA ARG A 110 6.22 14.29 11.00
C ARG A 110 5.61 13.85 12.34
N ASN A 111 4.30 13.96 12.52
CA ASN A 111 3.55 13.58 13.72
C ASN A 111 3.05 12.12 13.72
N SER A 112 3.33 11.33 12.71
CA SER A 112 2.95 9.91 12.71
C SER A 112 3.90 9.11 13.60
N MET A 113 3.48 8.81 14.81
CA MET A 113 4.21 8.02 15.84
C MET A 113 4.30 6.52 15.54
N TYR A 114 3.95 6.05 14.34
CA TYR A 114 3.89 4.63 14.02
C TYR A 114 5.02 4.15 13.11
N ASP A 115 5.48 2.95 13.39
CA ASP A 115 6.44 2.13 12.62
C ASP A 115 5.93 1.73 11.20
N LYS A 116 4.92 2.45 10.70
CA LYS A 116 4.29 2.31 9.39
C LYS A 116 5.24 2.57 8.22
N ARG A 117 6.32 3.29 8.48
CA ARG A 117 7.36 3.61 7.49
C ARG A 117 8.03 2.38 6.92
N THR A 118 8.08 1.28 7.67
CA THR A 118 8.90 0.11 7.34
C THR A 118 8.46 -0.54 6.03
N PHE A 119 7.17 -0.75 5.82
CA PHE A 119 6.68 -1.41 4.59
C PHE A 119 6.77 -0.51 3.37
N PHE A 120 6.36 0.76 3.51
CA PHE A 120 6.47 1.74 2.44
C PHE A 120 7.94 1.96 2.03
N LEU A 121 8.83 2.20 3.01
CA LEU A 121 10.26 2.43 2.77
C LEU A 121 10.91 1.21 2.13
N LYS A 122 10.58 -0.01 2.58
CA LYS A 122 11.11 -1.23 1.99
C LYS A 122 10.74 -1.38 0.51
N ASN A 123 9.47 -1.16 0.16
CA ASN A 123 9.04 -1.19 -1.24
C ASN A 123 9.70 -0.07 -2.04
N PHE A 124 9.84 1.13 -1.47
CA PHE A 124 10.52 2.25 -2.10
C PHE A 124 12.00 1.95 -2.37
N GLU A 125 12.71 1.37 -1.39
CA GLU A 125 14.11 0.94 -1.55
C GLU A 125 14.27 -0.08 -2.69
N MET A 126 13.34 -1.04 -2.82
CA MET A 126 13.36 -1.99 -3.93
C MET A 126 13.21 -1.30 -5.30
N VAL A 127 12.34 -0.30 -5.41
CA VAL A 127 12.19 0.50 -6.64
C VAL A 127 13.45 1.32 -6.93
N VAL A 128 14.04 1.96 -5.91
CA VAL A 128 15.31 2.70 -6.05
C VAL A 128 16.42 1.77 -6.54
N ASN A 129 16.54 0.59 -5.94
CA ASN A 129 17.53 -0.41 -6.37
C ASN A 129 17.34 -0.80 -7.84
N LEU A 130 16.12 -1.02 -8.29
CA LEU A 130 15.83 -1.34 -9.70
C LEU A 130 16.30 -0.23 -10.66
N ILE A 131 16.09 1.04 -10.28
CA ILE A 131 16.55 2.21 -11.04
C ILE A 131 18.08 2.30 -11.04
N ASP A 132 18.72 2.07 -9.89
CA ASP A 132 20.18 2.11 -9.78
C ASP A 132 20.86 0.99 -10.58
N GLN A 133 20.25 -0.19 -10.66
CA GLN A 133 20.72 -1.26 -11.55
C GLN A 133 20.64 -0.83 -13.03
N ALA A 134 19.57 -0.19 -13.46
CA ALA A 134 19.44 0.32 -14.82
C ALA A 134 20.50 1.41 -15.12
N LYS A 135 20.82 2.30 -14.17
CA LYS A 135 21.91 3.27 -14.29
C LYS A 135 23.28 2.60 -14.41
N ASN A 136 23.55 1.60 -13.57
CA ASN A 136 24.83 0.89 -13.55
C ASN A 136 25.08 0.09 -14.83
N ASN A 137 24.00 -0.38 -15.48
CA ASN A 137 24.07 -1.06 -16.77
C ASN A 137 24.01 -0.09 -17.98
N ASN A 138 24.08 1.23 -17.75
CA ASN A 138 23.99 2.28 -18.79
C ASN A 138 22.69 2.23 -19.62
N GLU A 139 21.63 1.69 -19.10
CA GLU A 139 20.32 1.61 -19.76
C GLU A 139 19.53 2.93 -19.62
N ILE A 140 19.86 3.75 -18.63
CA ILE A 140 19.31 5.09 -18.42
C ILE A 140 20.44 6.09 -18.15
N ILE A 141 20.23 7.35 -18.55
CA ILE A 141 21.21 8.40 -18.40
C ILE A 141 21.45 8.73 -16.92
N ARG A 142 22.70 8.82 -16.50
CA ARG A 142 23.12 9.10 -15.11
C ARG A 142 22.82 10.52 -14.66
N THR A 143 22.58 11.46 -15.55
CA THR A 143 22.40 12.86 -15.26
C THR A 143 21.01 13.34 -15.66
N CYS A 144 20.10 13.47 -14.69
CA CYS A 144 19.23 14.64 -14.67
C CYS A 144 20.02 15.72 -13.95
N ASP A 145 20.82 16.48 -14.67
CA ASP A 145 21.32 17.76 -14.16
C ASP A 145 20.09 18.69 -14.07
N SER A 146 19.53 18.74 -12.88
CA SER A 146 18.62 19.82 -12.50
C SER A 146 19.44 21.10 -12.42
N LYS A 147 19.52 21.83 -13.51
CA LYS A 147 19.81 23.26 -13.47
C LYS A 147 18.57 24.01 -13.04
#